data_0bb703c65ed1417e00dc26fdca0a9c52
#
_entry.id   0bb703c65ed1417e00dc26fdca0a9c52
#
_cell.length_a   1.000
_cell.length_b   1.000
_cell.length_c   1.000
_cell.angle_alpha   90.00
_cell.angle_beta   90.00
_cell.angle_gamma   90.00
#
_symmetry.space_group_name_H-M   'P 1'
#
loop_
_entity.id
_entity.type
_entity.pdbx_description
1 polymer ?
#
loop_
_entity_poly.entity_id
_entity_poly.type
_entity_poly.pdbx_seq_one_letter_code
_entity_poly.pdbx_strand_id
1 'polypeptide(L)'
;MTDRTIAEKEVIDAVEHLDAQALHRWIDLGWVLPHREGESLSFDASDVARVRLICELHYELRIEEDSLSVVLSLMDQLYEVRCHLNALLSAVDAQPDHVRAGIAARIKGRG
;
A
#
# COMPACT_ATOMS: atom_id res chain seq x y z
N MET A 1 1.08 14.73 -15.69
CA MET A 1 2.14 13.75 -15.87
C MET A 1 1.59 12.35 -15.71
N THR A 2 1.66 11.57 -16.76
CA THR A 2 1.15 10.21 -16.70
C THR A 2 2.12 9.35 -15.91
N ASP A 3 1.61 8.61 -14.93
CA ASP A 3 2.42 7.66 -14.21
C ASP A 3 2.96 6.61 -15.16
N ARG A 4 4.23 6.33 -15.02
CA ARG A 4 4.86 5.32 -15.85
C ARG A 4 4.39 3.93 -15.40
N THR A 5 3.82 3.19 -16.34
CA THR A 5 3.41 1.81 -16.10
C THR A 5 4.30 0.85 -16.88
N ILE A 6 4.44 -0.35 -16.37
CA ILE A 6 5.19 -1.40 -17.03
C ILE A 6 4.33 -2.64 -17.21
N ALA A 7 4.72 -3.47 -18.17
CA ALA A 7 4.00 -4.69 -18.50
C ALA A 7 4.30 -5.80 -17.48
N GLU A 8 3.44 -6.80 -17.42
CA GLU A 8 3.59 -7.95 -16.54
C GLU A 8 4.96 -8.61 -16.64
N LYS A 9 5.43 -8.82 -17.88
CA LYS A 9 6.72 -9.45 -18.11
C LYS A 9 7.86 -8.64 -17.51
N GLU A 10 7.77 -7.32 -17.60
CA GLU A 10 8.79 -6.43 -17.02
C GLU A 10 8.80 -6.49 -15.50
N VAL A 11 7.62 -6.63 -14.88
CA VAL A 11 7.52 -6.77 -13.43
C VAL A 11 8.18 -8.08 -12.98
N ILE A 12 7.91 -9.17 -13.68
CA ILE A 12 8.48 -10.48 -13.37
C ILE A 12 10.00 -10.45 -13.50
N ASP A 13 10.52 -9.78 -14.52
CA ASP A 13 11.97 -9.65 -14.71
C ASP A 13 12.62 -8.74 -13.68
N ALA A 14 11.89 -7.73 -13.20
CA ALA A 14 12.43 -6.72 -12.28
C ALA A 14 12.42 -7.16 -10.81
N VAL A 15 11.50 -8.05 -10.44
CA VAL A 15 11.34 -8.46 -9.04
C VAL A 15 11.92 -9.84 -8.82
N GLU A 16 12.90 -9.91 -7.94
CA GLU A 16 13.59 -11.14 -7.60
C GLU A 16 12.62 -12.16 -7.00
N HIS A 17 12.78 -13.42 -7.38
CA HIS A 17 11.98 -14.57 -6.94
C HIS A 17 10.52 -14.59 -7.44
N LEU A 18 10.10 -13.59 -8.20
CA LEU A 18 8.74 -13.54 -8.72
C LEU A 18 8.61 -14.39 -9.99
N ASP A 19 7.56 -15.20 -10.07
CA ASP A 19 7.17 -15.87 -11.31
C ASP A 19 5.73 -15.50 -11.69
N ALA A 20 5.36 -15.80 -12.93
CA ALA A 20 4.04 -15.44 -13.46
C ALA A 20 2.91 -16.10 -12.66
N GLN A 21 3.11 -17.32 -12.23
CA GLN A 21 2.10 -18.10 -11.50
C GLN A 21 1.78 -17.45 -10.15
N ALA A 22 2.81 -17.06 -9.41
CA ALA A 22 2.65 -16.39 -8.13
C ALA A 22 1.97 -15.03 -8.30
N LEU A 23 2.43 -14.26 -9.30
CA LEU A 23 1.85 -12.95 -9.57
C LEU A 23 0.36 -13.04 -9.89
N HIS A 24 -0.04 -13.97 -10.75
CA HIS A 24 -1.44 -14.16 -11.11
C HIS A 24 -2.27 -14.59 -9.89
N ARG A 25 -1.73 -15.44 -9.05
CA ARG A 25 -2.41 -15.87 -7.83
C ARG A 25 -2.66 -14.69 -6.89
N TRP A 26 -1.67 -13.83 -6.72
CA TRP A 26 -1.80 -12.66 -5.84
C TRP A 26 -2.76 -11.61 -6.40
N ILE A 27 -2.83 -11.50 -7.72
CA ILE A 27 -3.83 -10.65 -8.38
C ILE A 27 -5.23 -11.22 -8.13
N ASP A 28 -5.41 -12.52 -8.30
CA ASP A 28 -6.69 -13.20 -8.08
C ASP A 28 -7.15 -13.06 -6.62
N LEU A 29 -6.22 -13.06 -5.68
CA LEU A 29 -6.52 -12.88 -4.26
C LEU A 29 -6.81 -11.42 -3.88
N GLY A 30 -6.62 -10.50 -4.83
CA GLY A 30 -6.83 -9.08 -4.58
C GLY A 30 -5.68 -8.40 -3.83
N TRP A 31 -4.54 -9.07 -3.70
CA TRP A 31 -3.39 -8.49 -3.03
C TRP A 31 -2.67 -7.44 -3.89
N VAL A 32 -2.75 -7.58 -5.19
CA VAL A 32 -2.20 -6.66 -6.18
C VAL A 32 -3.34 -6.28 -7.12
N LEU A 33 -3.49 -5.01 -7.40
CA LEU A 33 -4.59 -4.48 -8.22
C LEU A 33 -4.03 -3.71 -9.42
N PRO A 34 -3.50 -4.42 -10.43
CA PRO A 34 -2.96 -3.74 -11.62
C PRO A 34 -4.06 -3.12 -12.46
N HIS A 35 -3.66 -2.22 -13.34
CA HIS A 35 -4.55 -1.62 -14.31
C HIS A 35 -4.79 -2.59 -15.45
N ARG A 36 -6.03 -2.68 -15.90
CA ARG A 36 -6.39 -3.54 -17.04
C ARG A 36 -6.71 -2.71 -18.27
N GLU A 37 -6.06 -3.02 -19.36
CA GLU A 37 -6.35 -2.43 -20.66
C GLU A 37 -6.61 -3.58 -21.63
N GLY A 38 -7.91 -3.93 -21.83
CA GLY A 38 -8.28 -5.11 -22.58
C GLY A 38 -7.82 -6.38 -21.88
N GLU A 39 -7.01 -7.18 -22.53
CA GLU A 39 -6.44 -8.40 -21.94
C GLU A 39 -5.07 -8.16 -21.32
N SER A 40 -4.53 -6.96 -21.49
CA SER A 40 -3.20 -6.62 -20.97
C SER A 40 -3.28 -6.01 -19.57
N LEU A 41 -2.27 -6.33 -18.76
CA LEU A 41 -2.11 -5.76 -17.42
C LEU A 41 -0.96 -4.77 -17.44
N SER A 42 -1.14 -3.66 -16.74
CA SER A 42 -0.07 -2.69 -16.55
C SER A 42 0.07 -2.36 -15.06
N PHE A 43 1.29 -2.15 -14.62
CA PHE A 43 1.63 -1.96 -13.22
C PHE A 43 2.32 -0.61 -13.04
N ASP A 44 1.79 0.20 -12.13
CA ASP A 44 2.45 1.46 -11.78
C ASP A 44 3.49 1.22 -10.68
N ALA A 45 4.16 2.29 -10.26
CA ALA A 45 5.22 2.18 -9.25
C ALA A 45 4.69 1.63 -7.91
N SER A 46 3.47 1.98 -7.52
CA SER A 46 2.90 1.47 -6.28
C SER A 46 2.54 -0.02 -6.39
N ASP A 47 2.09 -0.46 -7.55
CA ASP A 47 1.82 -1.87 -7.80
C ASP A 47 3.11 -2.69 -7.72
N VAL A 48 4.19 -2.20 -8.32
CA VAL A 48 5.50 -2.87 -8.29
C VAL A 48 6.02 -2.93 -6.85
N ALA A 49 5.89 -1.85 -6.09
CA ALA A 49 6.30 -1.80 -4.68
C ALA A 49 5.50 -2.82 -3.85
N ARG A 50 4.21 -2.95 -4.13
CA ARG A 50 3.34 -3.93 -3.48
C ARG A 50 3.81 -5.36 -3.75
N VAL A 51 4.11 -5.67 -5.01
CA VAL A 51 4.62 -6.98 -5.40
C VAL A 51 5.95 -7.29 -4.71
N ARG A 52 6.85 -6.32 -4.64
CA ARG A 52 8.14 -6.48 -3.94
C ARG A 52 7.94 -6.76 -2.46
N LEU A 53 7.01 -6.05 -1.84
CA LEU A 53 6.70 -6.25 -0.43
C LEU A 53 6.20 -7.67 -0.18
N ILE A 54 5.29 -8.17 -1.02
CA ILE A 54 4.77 -9.54 -0.88
C ILE A 54 5.91 -10.54 -1.04
N CYS A 55 6.79 -10.33 -2.01
CA CYS A 55 7.95 -11.22 -2.20
C CYS A 55 8.87 -11.22 -0.98
N GLU A 56 9.14 -10.07 -0.40
CA GLU A 56 9.98 -9.98 0.81
C GLU A 56 9.34 -10.72 1.98
N LEU A 57 8.05 -10.53 2.19
CA LEU A 57 7.34 -11.18 3.28
C LEU A 57 7.28 -12.69 3.09
N HIS A 58 7.04 -13.13 1.88
CA HIS A 58 6.88 -14.56 1.59
C HIS A 58 8.21 -15.31 1.48
N TYR A 59 9.15 -14.78 0.70
CA TYR A 59 10.40 -15.49 0.42
C TYR A 59 11.52 -15.20 1.42
N GLU A 60 11.65 -13.97 1.88
CA GLU A 60 12.71 -13.60 2.82
C GLU A 60 12.32 -13.83 4.28
N LEU A 61 11.14 -13.38 4.67
CA LEU A 61 10.63 -13.57 6.02
C LEU A 61 9.88 -14.88 6.22
N ARG A 62 9.67 -15.62 5.13
CA ARG A 62 9.04 -16.95 5.14
C ARG A 62 7.65 -16.98 5.74
N ILE A 63 6.89 -15.92 5.53
CA ILE A 63 5.50 -15.87 5.95
C ILE A 63 4.67 -16.64 4.93
N GLU A 64 3.92 -17.63 5.37
CA GLU A 64 3.06 -18.42 4.50
C GLU A 64 1.90 -17.59 3.97
N GLU A 65 1.39 -17.96 2.80
CA GLU A 65 0.31 -17.21 2.14
C GLU A 65 -0.93 -17.04 3.01
N ASP A 66 -1.29 -18.05 3.79
CA ASP A 66 -2.43 -17.95 4.71
C ASP A 66 -2.27 -16.80 5.71
N SER A 67 -1.05 -16.66 6.23
CA SER A 67 -0.74 -15.58 7.17
C SER A 67 -0.55 -14.25 6.46
N LEU A 68 -0.09 -14.28 5.20
CA LEU A 68 0.10 -13.07 4.40
C LEU A 68 -1.18 -12.28 4.20
N SER A 69 -2.31 -12.96 4.02
CA SER A 69 -3.57 -12.25 3.84
C SER A 69 -3.90 -11.38 5.05
N VAL A 70 -3.61 -11.86 6.25
CA VAL A 70 -3.82 -11.11 7.49
C VAL A 70 -2.81 -9.96 7.58
N VAL A 71 -1.53 -10.24 7.33
CA VAL A 71 -0.47 -9.22 7.40
C VAL A 71 -0.75 -8.07 6.42
N LEU A 72 -1.08 -8.40 5.18
CA LEU A 72 -1.36 -7.40 4.15
C LEU A 72 -2.60 -6.57 4.50
N SER A 73 -3.65 -7.21 5.02
CA SER A 73 -4.84 -6.51 5.46
C SER A 73 -4.54 -5.52 6.58
N LEU A 74 -3.75 -5.94 7.55
CA LEU A 74 -3.35 -5.06 8.67
C LEU A 74 -2.48 -3.90 8.19
N MET A 75 -1.57 -4.15 7.25
CA MET A 75 -0.74 -3.10 6.68
C MET A 75 -1.58 -2.08 5.91
N ASP A 76 -2.58 -2.55 5.16
CA ASP A 76 -3.48 -1.67 4.41
C ASP A 76 -4.31 -0.81 5.36
N GLN A 77 -4.80 -1.39 6.46
CA GLN A 77 -5.54 -0.65 7.48
C GLN A 77 -4.65 0.39 8.15
N LEU A 78 -3.42 0.03 8.46
CA LEU A 78 -2.45 0.96 9.05
C LEU A 78 -2.19 2.15 8.10
N TYR A 79 -1.99 1.86 6.83
CA TYR A 79 -1.79 2.90 5.82
C TYR A 79 -2.99 3.84 5.74
N GLU A 80 -4.20 3.29 5.73
CA GLU A 80 -5.44 4.06 5.68
C GLU A 80 -5.57 4.98 6.90
N VAL A 81 -5.29 4.45 8.10
CA VAL A 81 -5.32 5.25 9.33
C VAL A 81 -4.30 6.38 9.27
N ARG A 82 -3.10 6.10 8.77
CA ARG A 82 -2.06 7.14 8.61
C ARG A 82 -2.50 8.23 7.65
N CYS A 83 -3.17 7.88 6.56
CA CYS A 83 -3.68 8.86 5.60
C CYS A 83 -4.75 9.74 6.26
N HIS A 84 -5.66 9.14 7.03
CA HIS A 84 -6.68 9.89 7.75
C HIS A 84 -6.07 10.80 8.81
N LEU A 85 -5.06 10.32 9.52
CA LEU A 85 -4.36 11.13 10.52
C LEU A 85 -3.68 12.32 9.87
N ASN A 86 -2.99 12.12 8.76
CA ASN A 86 -2.32 13.21 8.03
C ASN A 86 -3.33 14.23 7.50
N ALA A 87 -4.48 13.78 7.00
CA ALA A 87 -5.53 14.68 6.54
C ALA A 87 -6.09 15.52 7.69
N LEU A 88 -6.30 14.87 8.84
CA LEU A 88 -6.77 15.56 10.04
C LEU A 88 -5.75 16.58 10.53
N LEU A 89 -4.47 16.24 10.57
CA LEU A 89 -3.41 17.16 10.97
C LEU A 89 -3.33 18.37 10.03
N SER A 90 -3.48 18.13 8.73
CA SER A 90 -3.49 19.22 7.76
C SER A 90 -4.68 20.16 7.98
N ALA A 91 -5.85 19.58 8.29
CA ALA A 91 -7.04 20.37 8.57
C ALA A 91 -6.87 21.20 9.84
N VAL A 92 -6.24 20.64 10.87
CA VAL A 92 -5.94 21.36 12.11
C VAL A 92 -4.94 22.48 11.85
N ASP A 93 -3.88 22.21 11.08
CA ASP A 93 -2.86 23.23 10.75
C ASP A 93 -3.44 24.41 9.97
N ALA A 94 -4.51 24.18 9.23
CA ALA A 94 -5.20 25.23 8.48
C ALA A 94 -6.07 26.14 9.37
N GLN A 95 -6.26 25.79 10.63
CA GLN A 95 -7.07 26.57 11.55
C GLN A 95 -6.30 27.74 12.15
N PRO A 96 -7.00 28.82 12.60
CA PRO A 96 -6.36 29.91 13.32
C PRO A 96 -5.65 29.43 14.59
N ASP A 97 -4.65 30.18 15.04
CA ASP A 97 -3.82 29.81 16.19
C ASP A 97 -4.63 29.49 17.46
N HIS A 98 -5.68 30.28 17.74
CA HIS A 98 -6.47 30.06 18.96
C HIS A 98 -7.27 28.74 18.89
N VAL A 99 -7.68 28.34 17.69
CA VAL A 99 -8.39 27.07 17.49
C VAL A 99 -7.42 25.91 17.67
N ARG A 100 -6.23 26.01 17.06
CA ARG A 100 -5.19 25.00 17.20
C ARG A 100 -4.79 24.82 18.66
N ALA A 101 -4.60 25.90 19.38
CA ALA A 101 -4.24 25.87 20.80
C ALA A 101 -5.33 25.18 21.64
N GLY A 102 -6.59 25.45 21.32
CA GLY A 102 -7.72 24.79 21.99
C GLY A 102 -7.75 23.30 21.76
N ILE A 103 -7.50 22.87 20.54
CA ILE A 103 -7.46 21.44 20.19
C ILE A 103 -6.30 20.75 20.91
N ALA A 104 -5.10 21.36 20.91
CA ALA A 104 -3.92 20.82 21.56
C ALA A 104 -4.15 20.65 23.07
N ALA A 105 -4.79 21.63 23.70
CA ALA A 105 -5.10 21.59 25.13
C ALA A 105 -6.03 20.42 25.47
N ARG A 106 -7.03 20.15 24.62
CA ARG A 106 -7.96 19.05 24.81
C ARG A 106 -7.29 17.68 24.67
N ILE A 107 -6.36 17.57 23.71
CA ILE A 107 -5.62 16.32 23.50
C ILE A 107 -4.72 16.05 24.71
N LYS A 108 -4.01 17.06 25.21
CA LYS A 108 -3.16 16.93 26.41
C LYS A 108 -3.96 16.57 27.66
N GLY A 109 -5.17 17.13 27.77
CA GLY A 109 -6.04 16.88 28.91
C GLY A 109 -6.55 15.44 29.00
N ARG A 110 -6.42 14.66 27.93
CA ARG A 110 -6.86 13.25 27.90
C ARG A 110 -5.71 12.26 28.12
N GLY A 111 -4.52 12.75 28.01
CA GLY A 111 -3.33 11.92 28.13
C GLY A 111 -3.01 11.52 29.51
#